data_21979838774a0a2b0f7da77ee8707439
#
_entry.id   21979838774a0a2b0f7da77ee8707439
#
_cell.length_a   1.000
_cell.length_b   1.000
_cell.length_c   1.000
_cell.angle_alpha   90.00
_cell.angle_beta   90.00
_cell.angle_gamma   90.00
#
_symmetry.space_group_name_H-M   'P 1'
#
loop_
_entity.id
_entity.type
_entity.pdbx_description
1 polymer ?
#
loop_
_entity_poly.entity_id
_entity_poly.type
_entity_poly.pdbx_seq_one_letter_code
_entity_poly.pdbx_strand_id
1 'polypeptide(L)'
;DERFETIGCFGHNRYSTNTWPSFKRVQPFSVLGHNGEINTIQQLRQQAKMLAVPIQPDSSDSQDLNRTIDTLVSREGFSLAEAMEMVVPPIVEVIRGLPEELHGFYMYLHQAMGPFAQGPVALIARQPDECVSSADAMGLRPLWQVETEDDFVFSSEPGVVSVNVMVSEPKPLAPGEKALVLIDRNQKR
;
A
#
# COMPACT_ATOMS: atom_id res chain seq x y z
N ASP A 1 -9.88 -21.67 14.84
CA ASP A 1 -9.24 -22.41 15.94
C ASP A 1 -9.04 -21.43 17.08
N GLU A 2 -9.60 -21.68 18.25
CA GLU A 2 -9.51 -20.83 19.45
C GLU A 2 -8.06 -20.59 19.93
N ARG A 3 -7.11 -21.35 19.41
CA ARG A 3 -5.68 -21.22 19.71
C ARG A 3 -4.93 -20.31 18.72
N PHE A 4 -5.58 -19.86 17.66
CA PHE A 4 -4.97 -19.00 16.67
C PHE A 4 -5.33 -17.55 16.98
N GLU A 5 -4.34 -16.84 17.52
CA GLU A 5 -4.41 -15.40 17.77
C GLU A 5 -3.47 -14.68 16.79
N THR A 6 -3.90 -13.55 16.26
CA THR A 6 -3.10 -12.71 15.37
C THR A 6 -3.35 -11.24 15.64
N ILE A 7 -2.32 -10.42 15.58
CA ILE A 7 -2.41 -8.96 15.71
C ILE A 7 -2.99 -8.32 14.44
N GLY A 8 -2.83 -8.97 13.29
CA GLY A 8 -3.35 -8.46 12.05
C GLY A 8 -3.60 -9.57 11.03
N CYS A 9 -4.67 -9.44 10.28
CA CYS A 9 -5.03 -10.30 9.18
C CYS A 9 -5.10 -9.47 7.89
N PHE A 10 -4.59 -10.03 6.82
CA PHE A 10 -4.44 -9.37 5.53
C PHE A 10 -4.85 -10.35 4.44
N GLY A 11 -5.85 -10.01 3.66
CA GLY A 11 -6.46 -10.95 2.74
C GLY A 11 -6.90 -10.32 1.42
N HIS A 12 -7.05 -11.16 0.41
CA HIS A 12 -7.62 -10.83 -0.89
C HIS A 12 -8.58 -11.93 -1.31
N ASN A 13 -9.82 -11.57 -1.62
CA ASN A 13 -10.88 -12.54 -1.89
C ASN A 13 -11.09 -12.89 -3.36
N ARG A 14 -10.24 -12.36 -4.27
CA ARG A 14 -10.41 -12.55 -5.72
C ARG A 14 -9.09 -12.68 -6.46
N TYR A 15 -9.06 -13.51 -7.50
CA TYR A 15 -7.97 -13.56 -8.49
C TYR A 15 -7.99 -12.34 -9.40
N SER A 16 -6.81 -11.98 -9.93
CA SER A 16 -6.70 -10.98 -10.99
C SER A 16 -7.45 -11.44 -12.25
N THR A 17 -8.11 -10.49 -12.90
CA THR A 17 -8.79 -10.72 -14.18
C THR A 17 -7.93 -10.37 -15.39
N ASN A 18 -6.92 -9.50 -15.20
CA ASN A 18 -6.08 -8.97 -16.29
C ASN A 18 -4.70 -9.65 -16.37
N THR A 19 -4.35 -10.45 -15.38
CA THR A 19 -3.09 -11.19 -15.33
C THR A 19 -3.41 -12.68 -15.33
N TRP A 20 -2.65 -13.48 -16.08
CA TRP A 20 -2.82 -14.94 -16.10
C TRP A 20 -2.76 -15.50 -14.68
N PRO A 21 -3.85 -16.11 -14.18
CA PRO A 21 -3.91 -16.55 -12.79
C PRO A 21 -2.98 -17.74 -12.54
N SER A 22 -2.24 -17.67 -11.46
CA SER A 22 -1.43 -18.76 -10.93
C SER A 22 -1.24 -18.62 -9.44
N PHE A 23 -0.93 -19.69 -8.72
CA PHE A 23 -0.68 -19.65 -7.28
C PHE A 23 0.44 -18.68 -6.91
N LYS A 24 1.44 -18.51 -7.75
CA LYS A 24 2.56 -17.57 -7.55
C LYS A 24 2.13 -16.10 -7.60
N ARG A 25 0.98 -15.81 -8.21
CA ARG A 25 0.44 -14.45 -8.42
C ARG A 25 -0.74 -14.12 -7.52
N VAL A 26 -1.09 -15.02 -6.60
CA VAL A 26 -2.15 -14.79 -5.62
C VAL A 26 -1.71 -13.76 -4.59
N GLN A 27 -2.56 -12.79 -4.34
CA GLN A 27 -2.37 -11.80 -3.29
C GLN A 27 -3.05 -12.24 -1.98
N PRO A 28 -2.62 -11.74 -0.81
CA PRO A 28 -1.49 -10.81 -0.63
C PRO A 28 -0.14 -11.49 -0.79
N PHE A 29 0.87 -10.72 -1.18
CA PHE A 29 2.27 -11.16 -1.21
C PHE A 29 2.93 -11.02 0.18
N SER A 30 4.26 -11.10 0.25
CA SER A 30 5.00 -11.01 1.51
C SER A 30 4.79 -9.67 2.25
N VAL A 31 4.70 -8.58 1.51
CA VAL A 31 4.57 -7.21 2.03
C VAL A 31 3.29 -6.54 1.57
N LEU A 32 2.87 -6.77 0.34
CA LEU A 32 1.86 -5.98 -0.36
C LEU A 32 0.64 -6.80 -0.77
N GLY A 33 -0.53 -6.19 -0.66
CA GLY A 33 -1.74 -6.54 -1.39
C GLY A 33 -2.39 -5.30 -1.96
N HIS A 34 -3.06 -5.43 -3.10
CA HIS A 34 -3.78 -4.32 -3.68
C HIS A 34 -5.04 -4.77 -4.42
N ASN A 35 -5.99 -3.86 -4.54
CA ASN A 35 -7.15 -4.01 -5.41
C ASN A 35 -7.13 -2.88 -6.44
N GLY A 36 -7.23 -3.25 -7.72
CA GLY A 36 -7.18 -2.34 -8.85
C GLY A 36 -6.07 -2.67 -9.85
N GLU A 37 -5.67 -1.70 -10.65
CA GLU A 37 -4.72 -1.86 -11.75
C GLU A 37 -3.54 -0.90 -11.62
N ILE A 38 -2.35 -1.40 -11.93
CA ILE A 38 -1.11 -0.61 -11.99
C ILE A 38 -0.76 -0.43 -13.47
N ASN A 39 -0.79 0.81 -13.95
CA ASN A 39 -0.64 1.13 -15.38
C ASN A 39 0.80 1.50 -15.78
N THR A 40 1.72 1.61 -14.82
CA THR A 40 3.09 2.10 -15.03
C THR A 40 4.15 1.01 -14.94
N ILE A 41 3.85 -0.21 -15.37
CA ILE A 41 4.73 -1.37 -15.20
C ILE A 41 6.13 -1.19 -15.81
N GLN A 42 6.25 -0.55 -16.97
CA GLN A 42 7.56 -0.33 -17.58
C GLN A 42 8.41 0.66 -16.78
N GLN A 43 7.82 1.74 -16.32
CA GLN A 43 8.48 2.71 -15.47
C GLN A 43 8.88 2.08 -14.14
N LEU A 44 7.97 1.35 -13.49
CA LEU A 44 8.26 0.59 -12.28
C LEU A 44 9.50 -0.30 -12.47
N ARG A 45 9.55 -1.09 -13.55
CA ARG A 45 10.68 -1.97 -13.84
C ARG A 45 11.99 -1.26 -14.11
N GLN A 46 11.94 -0.12 -14.78
CA GLN A 46 13.15 0.70 -15.01
C GLN A 46 13.70 1.24 -13.70
N GLN A 47 12.86 1.78 -12.85
CA GLN A 47 13.26 2.30 -11.54
C GLN A 47 13.72 1.19 -10.59
N ALA A 48 13.00 0.07 -10.56
CA ALA A 48 13.42 -1.11 -9.81
C ALA A 48 14.81 -1.63 -10.26
N LYS A 49 15.09 -1.59 -11.57
CA LYS A 49 16.42 -1.93 -12.11
C LYS A 49 17.49 -0.95 -11.65
N MET A 50 17.20 0.35 -11.63
CA MET A 50 18.14 1.37 -11.11
C MET A 50 18.45 1.14 -9.64
N LEU A 51 17.48 0.69 -8.86
CA LEU A 51 17.63 0.31 -7.45
C LEU A 51 18.18 -1.11 -7.26
N ALA A 52 18.59 -1.80 -8.33
CA ALA A 52 19.03 -3.19 -8.29
C ALA A 52 18.05 -4.14 -7.58
N VAL A 53 16.75 -3.90 -7.73
CA VAL A 53 15.70 -4.82 -7.25
C VAL A 53 15.72 -6.11 -8.09
N PRO A 54 15.66 -7.31 -7.48
CA PRO A 54 15.72 -8.56 -8.20
C PRO A 54 14.39 -8.90 -8.91
N ILE A 55 14.09 -8.23 -10.01
CA ILE A 55 12.92 -8.45 -10.84
C ILE A 55 13.09 -9.73 -11.66
N GLN A 56 12.04 -10.54 -11.73
CA GLN A 56 12.03 -11.76 -12.56
C GLN A 56 11.32 -11.51 -13.90
N PRO A 57 11.76 -12.14 -14.99
CA PRO A 57 11.22 -11.88 -16.33
C PRO A 57 9.71 -12.15 -16.49
N ASP A 58 9.17 -13.12 -15.73
CA ASP A 58 7.78 -13.56 -15.77
C ASP A 58 6.92 -13.06 -14.61
N SER A 59 7.45 -12.14 -13.80
CA SER A 59 6.71 -11.55 -12.69
C SER A 59 5.59 -10.62 -13.17
N SER A 60 4.53 -10.54 -12.37
CA SER A 60 3.49 -9.52 -12.56
C SER A 60 3.95 -8.16 -12.02
N ASP A 61 3.26 -7.09 -12.45
CA ASP A 61 3.41 -5.74 -11.93
C ASP A 61 3.32 -5.69 -10.39
N SER A 62 2.32 -6.38 -9.85
CA SER A 62 2.10 -6.49 -8.41
C SER A 62 3.25 -7.16 -7.67
N GLN A 63 3.82 -8.21 -8.25
CA GLN A 63 5.00 -8.89 -7.70
C GLN A 63 6.24 -7.99 -7.75
N ASP A 64 6.39 -7.24 -8.84
CA ASP A 64 7.50 -6.31 -9.01
C ASP A 64 7.41 -5.15 -8.01
N LEU A 65 6.19 -4.61 -7.80
CA LEU A 65 5.95 -3.59 -6.79
C LEU A 65 6.21 -4.13 -5.37
N ASN A 66 5.72 -5.34 -5.05
CA ASN A 66 5.99 -5.98 -3.77
C ASN A 66 7.49 -6.11 -3.50
N ARG A 67 8.27 -6.59 -4.49
CA ARG A 67 9.72 -6.71 -4.35
C ARG A 67 10.41 -5.36 -4.20
N THR A 68 9.92 -4.35 -4.90
CA THR A 68 10.46 -3.00 -4.79
C THR A 68 10.28 -2.46 -3.38
N ILE A 69 9.06 -2.54 -2.81
CA ILE A 69 8.80 -2.12 -1.44
C ILE A 69 9.62 -2.93 -0.44
N ASP A 70 9.64 -4.25 -0.58
CA ASP A 70 10.44 -5.13 0.29
C ASP A 70 11.93 -4.79 0.24
N THR A 71 12.48 -4.48 -0.93
CA THR A 71 13.86 -4.08 -1.09
C THR A 71 14.15 -2.72 -0.43
N LEU A 72 13.27 -1.75 -0.61
CA LEU A 72 13.41 -0.43 0.04
C LEU A 72 13.44 -0.56 1.57
N VAL A 73 12.60 -1.41 2.13
CA VAL A 73 12.55 -1.61 3.57
C VAL A 73 13.71 -2.47 4.06
N SER A 74 13.88 -3.68 3.49
CA SER A 74 14.77 -4.69 4.06
C SER A 74 16.25 -4.45 3.74
N ARG A 75 16.57 -3.85 2.60
CA ARG A 75 17.93 -3.61 2.16
C ARG A 75 18.37 -2.16 2.30
N GLU A 76 17.51 -1.22 1.93
CA GLU A 76 17.86 0.20 1.96
C GLU A 76 17.54 0.87 3.32
N GLY A 77 16.79 0.19 4.21
CA GLY A 77 16.54 0.62 5.57
C GLY A 77 15.44 1.69 5.73
N PHE A 78 14.61 1.90 4.72
CA PHE A 78 13.45 2.76 4.83
C PHE A 78 12.38 2.14 5.74
N SER A 79 11.63 2.96 6.46
CA SER A 79 10.36 2.53 7.06
C SER A 79 9.37 2.15 5.96
N LEU A 80 8.37 1.35 6.31
CA LEU A 80 7.32 1.00 5.34
C LEU A 80 6.57 2.24 4.84
N ALA A 81 6.33 3.20 5.74
CA ALA A 81 5.68 4.46 5.39
C ALA A 81 6.49 5.25 4.35
N GLU A 82 7.81 5.40 4.54
CA GLU A 82 8.70 6.08 3.58
C GLU A 82 8.75 5.35 2.24
N ALA A 83 8.85 4.02 2.25
CA ALA A 83 8.82 3.23 1.03
C ALA A 83 7.50 3.41 0.25
N MET A 84 6.36 3.44 0.96
CA MET A 84 5.05 3.69 0.35
C MET A 84 4.92 5.12 -0.20
N GLU A 85 5.50 6.12 0.47
CA GLU A 85 5.58 7.50 -0.06
C GLU A 85 6.41 7.57 -1.34
N MET A 86 7.50 6.81 -1.42
CA MET A 86 8.33 6.77 -2.63
C MET A 86 7.61 6.12 -3.81
N VAL A 87 6.87 5.03 -3.60
CA VAL A 87 6.24 4.28 -4.69
C VAL A 87 4.90 4.87 -5.15
N VAL A 88 4.19 5.55 -4.26
CA VAL A 88 2.91 6.24 -4.54
C VAL A 88 2.98 7.67 -3.99
N PRO A 89 3.84 8.53 -4.55
CA PRO A 89 3.94 9.91 -4.09
C PRO A 89 2.65 10.69 -4.40
N PRO A 90 2.31 11.71 -3.60
CA PRO A 90 1.18 12.59 -3.90
C PRO A 90 1.39 13.31 -5.24
N ILE A 91 0.30 13.64 -5.92
CA ILE A 91 0.35 14.43 -7.16
C ILE A 91 0.78 15.89 -6.87
N VAL A 92 1.31 16.56 -7.89
CA VAL A 92 1.82 17.93 -7.78
C VAL A 92 0.79 18.91 -7.20
N GLU A 93 -0.50 18.73 -7.50
CA GLU A 93 -1.57 19.57 -6.96
C GLU A 93 -1.72 19.42 -5.45
N VAL A 94 -1.62 18.20 -4.93
CA VAL A 94 -1.62 17.93 -3.48
C VAL A 94 -0.35 18.50 -2.84
N ILE A 95 0.81 18.32 -3.48
CA ILE A 95 2.10 18.83 -2.98
C ILE A 95 2.05 20.34 -2.77
N ARG A 96 1.40 21.09 -3.67
CA ARG A 96 1.23 22.55 -3.55
C ARG A 96 0.48 22.99 -2.28
N GLY A 97 -0.36 22.14 -1.73
CA GLY A 97 -1.08 22.37 -0.48
C GLY A 97 -0.32 21.96 0.78
N LEU A 98 0.84 21.31 0.64
CA LEU A 98 1.66 20.87 1.77
C LEU A 98 2.52 22.03 2.34
N PRO A 99 3.04 21.91 3.58
CA PRO A 99 4.04 22.82 4.11
C PRO A 99 5.26 22.98 3.18
N GLU A 100 5.87 24.16 3.16
CA GLU A 100 6.96 24.50 2.23
C GLU A 100 8.16 23.56 2.35
N GLU A 101 8.44 23.06 3.56
CA GLU A 101 9.53 22.11 3.83
C GLU A 101 9.35 20.79 3.07
N LEU A 102 8.10 20.35 2.89
CA LEU A 102 7.78 19.11 2.17
C LEU A 102 7.73 19.30 0.64
N HIS A 103 7.49 20.54 0.17
CA HIS A 103 7.46 20.88 -1.26
C HIS A 103 8.72 20.43 -1.99
N GLY A 104 9.88 20.89 -1.50
CA GLY A 104 11.18 20.58 -2.11
C GLY A 104 11.44 19.08 -2.15
N PHE A 105 11.10 18.36 -1.06
CA PHE A 105 11.29 16.93 -0.96
C PHE A 105 10.43 16.16 -1.99
N TYR A 106 9.12 16.40 -2.03
CA TYR A 106 8.25 15.70 -2.98
C TYR A 106 8.51 16.07 -4.43
N MET A 107 8.83 17.32 -4.72
CA MET A 107 9.22 17.73 -6.08
C MET A 107 10.53 17.06 -6.51
N TYR A 108 11.50 16.91 -5.60
CA TYR A 108 12.70 16.14 -5.86
C TYR A 108 12.41 14.67 -6.16
N LEU A 109 11.53 14.00 -5.35
CA LEU A 109 11.11 12.63 -5.61
C LEU A 109 10.48 12.48 -6.99
N HIS A 110 9.59 13.39 -7.37
CA HIS A 110 8.96 13.39 -8.71
C HIS A 110 9.98 13.54 -9.85
N GLN A 111 10.99 14.40 -9.68
CA GLN A 111 12.01 14.62 -10.70
C GLN A 111 13.02 13.49 -10.79
N ALA A 112 13.44 12.95 -9.65
CA ALA A 112 14.48 11.94 -9.58
C ALA A 112 13.97 10.54 -9.96
N MET A 113 12.79 10.18 -9.53
CA MET A 113 12.27 8.81 -9.63
C MET A 113 10.95 8.72 -10.39
N GLY A 114 10.13 9.77 -10.36
CA GLY A 114 8.76 9.71 -10.83
C GLY A 114 7.91 8.73 -9.98
N PRO A 115 6.62 8.61 -10.24
CA PRO A 115 5.77 7.67 -9.52
C PRO A 115 6.03 6.23 -10.01
N PHE A 116 6.30 5.32 -9.09
CA PHE A 116 6.51 3.90 -9.39
C PHE A 116 5.21 3.19 -9.75
N ALA A 117 4.14 3.51 -9.02
CA ALA A 117 2.85 2.88 -9.21
C ALA A 117 1.77 3.93 -9.43
N GLN A 118 1.18 3.93 -10.61
CA GLN A 118 0.03 4.75 -10.95
C GLN A 118 -1.10 3.88 -11.50
N GLY A 119 -2.33 4.30 -11.27
CA GLY A 119 -3.54 3.65 -11.72
C GLY A 119 -4.59 3.65 -10.61
N PRO A 120 -5.82 3.20 -10.90
CA PRO A 120 -6.88 3.07 -9.91
C PRO A 120 -6.56 1.91 -8.95
N VAL A 121 -5.85 2.17 -7.88
CA VAL A 121 -5.35 1.13 -6.97
C VAL A 121 -5.49 1.52 -5.50
N ALA A 122 -6.05 0.62 -4.71
CA ALA A 122 -6.02 0.66 -3.26
C ALA A 122 -4.96 -0.33 -2.77
N LEU A 123 -4.03 0.13 -1.96
CA LEU A 123 -2.85 -0.62 -1.53
C LEU A 123 -2.88 -0.82 -0.02
N ILE A 124 -2.54 -2.01 0.42
CA ILE A 124 -2.26 -2.31 1.83
C ILE A 124 -0.91 -3.00 1.89
N ALA A 125 0.02 -2.44 2.65
CA ALA A 125 1.35 -3.00 2.86
C ALA A 125 1.57 -3.29 4.34
N ARG A 126 2.34 -4.34 4.65
CA ARG A 126 2.62 -4.76 6.00
C ARG A 126 4.07 -5.21 6.15
N GLN A 127 4.68 -4.75 7.23
CA GLN A 127 5.92 -5.26 7.84
C GLN A 127 5.62 -5.70 9.28
N PRO A 128 6.56 -6.32 10.01
CA PRO A 128 6.28 -6.84 11.35
C PRO A 128 5.59 -5.87 12.31
N ASP A 129 6.00 -4.61 12.31
CA ASP A 129 5.57 -3.61 13.28
C ASP A 129 4.86 -2.40 12.64
N GLU A 130 4.66 -2.44 11.31
CA GLU A 130 4.01 -1.38 10.55
C GLU A 130 2.98 -1.95 9.56
N CYS A 131 1.83 -1.29 9.46
CA CYS A 131 0.86 -1.50 8.41
C CYS A 131 0.52 -0.14 7.76
N VAL A 132 0.65 -0.04 6.45
CA VAL A 132 0.35 1.17 5.69
C VAL A 132 -0.73 0.87 4.67
N SER A 133 -1.83 1.59 4.77
CA SER A 133 -2.92 1.58 3.80
C SER A 133 -2.89 2.86 2.98
N SER A 134 -2.95 2.77 1.67
CA SER A 134 -2.80 3.90 0.75
C SER A 134 -3.87 3.89 -0.33
N ALA A 135 -4.57 5.01 -0.49
CA ALA A 135 -5.29 5.29 -1.73
C ALA A 135 -4.30 5.64 -2.85
N ASP A 136 -4.71 5.45 -4.11
CA ASP A 136 -3.92 5.95 -5.25
C ASP A 136 -3.86 7.48 -5.27
N ALA A 137 -2.86 8.01 -5.96
CA ALA A 137 -2.58 9.44 -5.98
C ALA A 137 -3.75 10.32 -6.48
N MET A 138 -4.68 9.74 -7.26
CA MET A 138 -5.85 10.41 -7.80
C MET A 138 -7.15 10.05 -7.05
N GLY A 139 -7.11 9.07 -6.13
CA GLY A 139 -8.29 8.57 -5.44
C GLY A 139 -9.30 7.86 -6.34
N LEU A 140 -8.84 7.20 -7.40
CA LEU A 140 -9.68 6.52 -8.38
C LEU A 140 -10.24 5.20 -7.85
N ARG A 141 -9.51 4.54 -6.96
CA ARG A 141 -9.95 3.36 -6.25
C ARG A 141 -10.13 3.68 -4.77
N PRO A 142 -11.35 3.57 -4.21
CA PRO A 142 -11.56 3.87 -2.80
C PRO A 142 -10.86 2.85 -1.89
N LEU A 143 -10.36 3.33 -0.78
CA LEU A 143 -9.91 2.54 0.35
C LEU A 143 -10.55 3.11 1.62
N TRP A 144 -11.35 2.30 2.28
CA TRP A 144 -12.10 2.68 3.46
C TRP A 144 -11.37 2.29 4.73
N GLN A 145 -11.36 3.20 5.70
CA GLN A 145 -10.94 2.93 7.06
C GLN A 145 -12.18 2.83 7.94
N VAL A 146 -12.23 1.78 8.75
CA VAL A 146 -13.26 1.55 9.76
C VAL A 146 -12.57 1.28 11.09
N GLU A 147 -13.07 1.91 12.13
CA GLU A 147 -12.62 1.70 13.50
C GLU A 147 -13.70 0.99 14.29
N THR A 148 -13.30 -0.07 14.99
CA THR A 148 -14.11 -0.76 15.99
C THR A 148 -13.49 -0.58 17.38
N GLU A 149 -14.10 -1.12 18.43
CA GLU A 149 -13.52 -1.05 19.78
C GLU A 149 -12.13 -1.71 19.87
N ASP A 150 -11.89 -2.74 19.03
CA ASP A 150 -10.69 -3.57 19.12
C ASP A 150 -9.77 -3.48 17.90
N ASP A 151 -10.29 -3.05 16.72
CA ASP A 151 -9.59 -3.18 15.46
C ASP A 151 -9.65 -1.94 14.58
N PHE A 152 -8.60 -1.72 13.80
CA PHE A 152 -8.63 -0.91 12.59
C PHE A 152 -8.79 -1.82 11.37
N VAL A 153 -9.83 -1.58 10.57
CA VAL A 153 -10.11 -2.35 9.36
C VAL A 153 -9.96 -1.46 8.14
N PHE A 154 -9.15 -1.90 7.17
CA PHE A 154 -8.98 -1.24 5.89
C PHE A 154 -9.53 -2.14 4.79
N SER A 155 -10.38 -1.59 3.91
CA SER A 155 -11.01 -2.35 2.83
C SER A 155 -11.29 -1.48 1.61
N SER A 156 -11.17 -2.07 0.43
CA SER A 156 -11.64 -1.44 -0.80
C SER A 156 -13.17 -1.36 -0.93
N GLU A 157 -13.90 -2.02 -0.03
CA GLU A 157 -15.37 -2.03 0.01
C GLU A 157 -15.87 -1.55 1.38
N PRO A 158 -16.89 -0.65 1.46
CA PRO A 158 -17.29 -0.03 2.72
C PRO A 158 -18.09 -0.94 3.65
N GLY A 159 -18.70 -2.00 3.17
CA GLY A 159 -19.67 -2.82 3.92
C GLY A 159 -19.11 -4.09 4.58
N VAL A 160 -17.81 -4.17 4.81
CA VAL A 160 -17.16 -5.39 5.32
C VAL A 160 -17.29 -5.57 6.84
N VAL A 161 -17.59 -4.50 7.56
CA VAL A 161 -17.78 -4.48 9.02
C VAL A 161 -19.24 -4.17 9.34
N SER A 162 -19.81 -4.84 10.33
CA SER A 162 -21.16 -4.55 10.79
C SER A 162 -21.22 -3.18 11.46
N VAL A 163 -22.24 -2.40 11.16
CA VAL A 163 -22.47 -1.07 11.77
C VAL A 163 -22.58 -1.12 13.30
N ASN A 164 -23.01 -2.27 13.84
CA ASN A 164 -23.20 -2.45 15.29
C ASN A 164 -21.89 -2.50 16.09
N VAL A 165 -20.75 -2.72 15.43
CA VAL A 165 -19.43 -2.81 16.09
C VAL A 165 -18.51 -1.64 15.70
N MET A 166 -18.98 -0.72 14.87
CA MET A 166 -18.23 0.47 14.46
C MET A 166 -18.27 1.53 15.57
N VAL A 167 -17.13 2.12 15.87
CA VAL A 167 -17.00 3.28 16.77
C VAL A 167 -17.31 4.58 16.03
N SER A 168 -17.01 4.61 14.74
CA SER A 168 -17.25 5.74 13.86
C SER A 168 -17.73 5.29 12.48
N GLU A 169 -18.30 6.21 11.70
CA GLU A 169 -18.66 5.90 10.30
C GLU A 169 -17.41 5.59 9.47
N PRO A 170 -17.53 4.69 8.46
CA PRO A 170 -16.44 4.41 7.54
C PRO A 170 -15.93 5.68 6.85
N LYS A 171 -14.62 5.92 6.90
CA LYS A 171 -13.97 7.07 6.27
C LYS A 171 -13.18 6.61 5.05
N PRO A 172 -13.45 7.12 3.83
CA PRO A 172 -12.58 6.87 2.70
C PRO A 172 -11.27 7.67 2.87
N LEU A 173 -10.15 7.06 2.51
CA LEU A 173 -8.89 7.80 2.38
C LEU A 173 -8.99 8.78 1.21
N ALA A 174 -8.47 9.98 1.41
CA ALA A 174 -8.39 11.00 0.36
C ALA A 174 -7.38 10.59 -0.74
N PRO A 175 -7.40 11.23 -1.93
CA PRO A 175 -6.42 11.00 -2.98
C PRO A 175 -4.99 11.11 -2.46
N GLY A 176 -4.20 10.05 -2.61
CA GLY A 176 -2.81 9.96 -2.14
C GLY A 176 -2.64 9.85 -0.62
N GLU A 177 -3.73 9.89 0.16
CA GLU A 177 -3.68 9.74 1.62
C GLU A 177 -3.20 8.34 1.99
N LYS A 178 -2.40 8.29 3.05
CA LYS A 178 -1.93 7.05 3.66
C LYS A 178 -2.29 7.03 5.14
N ALA A 179 -2.74 5.88 5.60
CA ALA A 179 -2.96 5.59 7.01
C ALA A 179 -1.87 4.63 7.49
N LEU A 180 -1.15 5.04 8.54
CA LEU A 180 -0.12 4.22 9.19
C LEU A 180 -0.66 3.68 10.51
N VAL A 181 -0.56 2.38 10.69
CA VAL A 181 -0.82 1.70 11.96
C VAL A 181 0.50 1.10 12.46
N LEU A 182 0.94 1.55 13.63
CA LEU A 182 2.09 0.97 14.33
C LEU A 182 1.61 -0.14 15.26
N ILE A 183 2.29 -1.28 15.21
CA ILE A 183 1.95 -2.46 16.01
C ILE A 183 2.91 -2.52 17.20
N ASP A 184 2.42 -2.19 18.39
CA ASP A 184 3.17 -2.38 19.63
C ASP A 184 2.90 -3.77 20.21
N ARG A 185 3.85 -4.67 20.04
CA ARG A 185 3.77 -6.06 20.56
C ARG A 185 3.92 -6.17 22.06
N ASN A 186 4.33 -5.10 22.74
CA ASN A 186 4.53 -5.09 24.18
C ASN A 186 3.29 -4.64 24.93
N GLN A 187 2.34 -4.02 24.26
CA GLN A 187 1.04 -3.69 24.86
C GLN A 187 0.17 -4.94 24.87
N LYS A 188 0.06 -5.56 26.03
CA LYS A 188 -1.02 -6.51 26.28
C LYS A 188 -2.29 -5.70 26.46
N ARG A 189 -3.26 -5.88 25.56
CA ARG A 189 -4.63 -5.45 25.81
C ARG A 189 -5.28 -6.28 26.91
#